data_faeb2db8f1aa38f24e5f0509aef34d33
#
_entry.id   faeb2db8f1aa38f24e5f0509aef34d33
#
_cell.length_a   1.000
_cell.length_b   1.000
_cell.length_c   1.000
_cell.angle_alpha   90.00
_cell.angle_beta   90.00
_cell.angle_gamma   90.00
#
_symmetry.space_group_name_H-M   'P 1'
#
loop_
_entity.id
_entity.type
_entity.pdbx_description
1 polymer ?
#
loop_
_entity_poly.entity_id
_entity_poly.type
_entity_poly.pdbx_seq_one_letter_code
_entity_poly.pdbx_strand_id
1 'polypeptide(L)'
;MKYNRLGRTELSLSAMGLGGWAFGGGLDWGITDEQDVVNTVSAALDTGINWVDTAPIYGESEVLLGRSLKGRRRQVLLASKCGLIKNGSWTDHDLSPQTIIRQLEKSLACLQTDYLDLYQIHYLDPKIPLESALETLTKLQEQGKIRYIGVCNFSADDLRQACGKFPLASVQNEYSLLHPQKGKSVFSVCREWGIGFIGYGTLCGGILSGKYKKAPNFRRADARNYFYKCYRGPAFEEANKTVLRVKNVAQELGVPPGAVAAAWALATGATSVLLGARKPEQVRQNVLGAEVLLSAQQLLYLEGETCTCLMK
;
A
#
# COMPACT_ATOMS: atom_id res chain seq x y z
N MET A 1 -2.68 -7.28 -17.02
CA MET A 1 -2.61 -7.27 -15.54
C MET A 1 -2.39 -8.70 -15.04
N LYS A 2 -1.39 -8.93 -14.17
CA LYS A 2 -1.17 -10.22 -13.49
C LYS A 2 -1.95 -10.27 -12.19
N TYR A 3 -2.35 -11.48 -11.76
CA TYR A 3 -3.04 -11.71 -10.50
C TYR A 3 -2.27 -12.73 -9.68
N ASN A 4 -2.08 -12.43 -8.40
CA ASN A 4 -1.30 -13.26 -7.48
C ASN A 4 -2.17 -13.65 -6.28
N ARG A 5 -2.11 -14.90 -5.87
CA ARG A 5 -2.79 -15.38 -4.68
C ARG A 5 -2.20 -14.73 -3.43
N LEU A 6 -3.06 -14.19 -2.56
CA LEU A 6 -2.64 -13.59 -1.30
C LEU A 6 -2.37 -14.69 -0.25
N GLY A 7 -1.12 -15.07 -0.12
CA GLY A 7 -0.72 -16.11 0.82
C GLY A 7 -1.48 -17.42 0.59
N ARG A 8 -2.02 -18.00 1.66
CA ARG A 8 -2.82 -19.25 1.62
C ARG A 8 -4.31 -19.02 1.42
N THR A 9 -4.74 -17.79 1.18
CA THR A 9 -6.17 -17.44 0.99
C THR A 9 -6.67 -17.80 -0.40
N GLU A 10 -7.97 -17.64 -0.63
CA GLU A 10 -8.58 -17.71 -1.97
C GLU A 10 -8.55 -16.34 -2.70
N LEU A 11 -8.07 -15.29 -2.02
CA LEU A 11 -8.00 -13.97 -2.64
C LEU A 11 -6.92 -13.94 -3.72
N SER A 12 -7.33 -13.63 -4.93
CA SER A 12 -6.44 -13.38 -6.07
C SER A 12 -6.37 -11.87 -6.32
N LEU A 13 -5.31 -11.23 -5.85
CA LEU A 13 -5.10 -9.78 -6.02
C LEU A 13 -4.42 -9.48 -7.35
N SER A 14 -4.87 -8.43 -8.04
CA SER A 14 -4.07 -7.84 -9.10
C SER A 14 -2.68 -7.45 -8.56
N ALA A 15 -1.65 -7.60 -9.37
CA ALA A 15 -0.27 -7.26 -8.98
C ALA A 15 -0.13 -5.81 -8.48
N MET A 16 -1.09 -4.96 -8.86
CA MET A 16 -1.22 -3.59 -8.38
C MET A 16 -2.59 -3.36 -7.77
N GLY A 17 -2.61 -2.75 -6.58
CA GLY A 17 -3.82 -2.28 -5.91
C GLY A 17 -3.91 -0.77 -5.91
N LEU A 18 -5.12 -0.25 -5.80
CA LEU A 18 -5.39 1.17 -5.68
C LEU A 18 -5.36 1.59 -4.21
N GLY A 19 -4.39 2.44 -3.83
CA GLY A 19 -4.28 2.99 -2.49
C GLY A 19 -5.17 4.22 -2.29
N GLY A 20 -6.07 4.16 -1.32
CA GLY A 20 -7.05 5.18 -1.04
C GLY A 20 -6.56 6.38 -0.21
N TRP A 21 -5.35 6.35 0.35
CA TRP A 21 -4.89 7.44 1.22
C TRP A 21 -4.98 8.81 0.55
N ALA A 22 -4.61 8.91 -0.72
CA ALA A 22 -4.65 10.16 -1.46
C ALA A 22 -6.08 10.69 -1.72
N PHE A 23 -7.12 9.86 -1.58
CA PHE A 23 -8.52 10.26 -1.71
C PHE A 23 -9.05 10.96 -0.47
N GLY A 24 -8.42 10.73 0.69
CA GLY A 24 -8.85 11.33 1.95
C GLY A 24 -8.78 12.85 2.02
N GLY A 25 -8.02 13.46 1.12
CA GLY A 25 -7.92 14.92 1.02
C GLY A 25 -7.39 15.60 2.28
N GLY A 26 -8.04 16.70 2.66
CA GLY A 26 -7.79 17.40 3.92
C GLY A 26 -6.39 18.00 4.04
N LEU A 27 -5.82 17.92 5.24
CA LEU A 27 -4.49 18.45 5.53
C LEU A 27 -3.40 17.67 4.81
N ASP A 28 -3.53 16.36 4.70
CA ASP A 28 -2.51 15.47 4.14
C ASP A 28 -2.31 15.66 2.64
N TRP A 29 -3.42 15.70 1.89
CA TRP A 29 -3.39 15.67 0.42
C TRP A 29 -4.06 16.87 -0.26
N GLY A 30 -4.66 17.80 0.50
CA GLY A 30 -5.35 18.97 -0.02
C GLY A 30 -6.76 18.66 -0.49
N ILE A 31 -7.26 19.50 -1.39
CA ILE A 31 -8.61 19.35 -1.93
C ILE A 31 -8.69 18.09 -2.78
N THR A 32 -9.71 17.30 -2.55
CA THR A 32 -10.06 16.13 -3.36
C THR A 32 -11.40 16.40 -4.02
N ASP A 33 -11.46 16.24 -5.33
CA ASP A 33 -12.69 16.30 -6.10
C ASP A 33 -13.32 14.89 -6.15
N GLU A 34 -14.61 14.79 -5.82
CA GLU A 34 -15.32 13.50 -5.79
C GLU A 34 -15.37 12.86 -7.18
N GLN A 35 -15.58 13.66 -8.24
CA GLN A 35 -15.65 13.14 -9.59
C GLN A 35 -14.28 12.61 -10.06
N ASP A 36 -13.18 13.25 -9.65
CA ASP A 36 -11.82 12.74 -9.90
C ASP A 36 -11.63 11.37 -9.23
N VAL A 37 -12.16 11.16 -8.02
CA VAL A 37 -12.09 9.86 -7.32
C VAL A 37 -12.90 8.81 -8.06
N VAL A 38 -14.15 9.11 -8.42
CA VAL A 38 -15.03 8.21 -9.20
C VAL A 38 -14.36 7.79 -10.49
N ASN A 39 -13.83 8.75 -11.25
CA ASN A 39 -13.15 8.50 -12.52
C ASN A 39 -11.86 7.67 -12.32
N THR A 40 -11.12 7.92 -11.23
CA THR A 40 -9.89 7.19 -10.91
C THR A 40 -10.18 5.75 -10.52
N VAL A 41 -11.22 5.51 -9.71
CA VAL A 41 -11.68 4.16 -9.34
C VAL A 41 -12.18 3.41 -10.57
N SER A 42 -12.98 4.05 -11.44
CA SER A 42 -13.43 3.44 -12.71
C SER A 42 -12.23 3.04 -13.57
N ALA A 43 -11.28 3.94 -13.78
CA ALA A 43 -10.08 3.63 -14.56
C ALA A 43 -9.26 2.50 -13.96
N ALA A 44 -9.23 2.37 -12.62
CA ALA A 44 -8.56 1.26 -11.96
C ALA A 44 -9.23 -0.08 -12.30
N LEU A 45 -10.54 -0.17 -12.19
CA LEU A 45 -11.29 -1.38 -12.54
C LEU A 45 -11.16 -1.71 -14.04
N ASP A 46 -11.27 -0.71 -14.92
CA ASP A 46 -11.16 -0.86 -16.37
C ASP A 46 -9.76 -1.35 -16.81
N THR A 47 -8.72 -1.05 -16.02
CA THR A 47 -7.34 -1.53 -16.28
C THR A 47 -7.02 -2.87 -15.61
N GLY A 48 -8.00 -3.51 -14.97
CA GLY A 48 -7.87 -4.82 -14.34
C GLY A 48 -7.35 -4.79 -12.90
N ILE A 49 -7.26 -3.62 -12.26
CA ILE A 49 -7.07 -3.56 -10.81
C ILE A 49 -8.36 -4.09 -10.17
N ASN A 50 -8.25 -5.12 -9.34
CA ASN A 50 -9.39 -5.76 -8.70
C ASN A 50 -9.44 -5.57 -7.19
N TRP A 51 -8.55 -4.73 -6.61
CA TRP A 51 -8.58 -4.48 -5.19
C TRP A 51 -8.19 -3.05 -4.82
N VAL A 52 -8.79 -2.56 -3.73
CA VAL A 52 -8.62 -1.21 -3.20
C VAL A 52 -8.34 -1.29 -1.70
N ASP A 53 -7.39 -0.50 -1.24
CA ASP A 53 -7.01 -0.40 0.19
C ASP A 53 -7.28 1.00 0.72
N THR A 54 -7.94 1.08 1.87
CA THR A 54 -8.23 2.34 2.58
C THR A 54 -8.03 2.19 4.09
N ALA A 55 -8.44 3.19 4.87
CA ALA A 55 -8.46 3.15 6.34
C ALA A 55 -9.35 4.27 6.91
N PRO A 56 -9.95 4.10 8.11
CA PRO A 56 -10.75 5.14 8.77
C PRO A 56 -10.00 6.44 9.00
N ILE A 57 -8.68 6.36 9.20
CA ILE A 57 -7.83 7.54 9.44
C ILE A 57 -7.54 8.35 8.16
N TYR A 58 -7.90 7.84 6.98
CA TYR A 58 -7.65 8.51 5.71
C TYR A 58 -8.72 9.54 5.32
N GLY A 59 -9.23 10.31 6.28
CA GLY A 59 -10.22 11.36 6.04
C GLY A 59 -11.48 10.84 5.36
N GLU A 60 -11.85 11.42 4.21
CA GLU A 60 -13.07 11.06 3.48
C GLU A 60 -12.91 9.84 2.55
N SER A 61 -11.76 9.16 2.57
CA SER A 61 -11.44 8.10 1.61
C SER A 61 -12.48 6.98 1.58
N GLU A 62 -12.92 6.48 2.74
CA GLU A 62 -13.92 5.40 2.80
C GLU A 62 -15.28 5.83 2.23
N VAL A 63 -15.72 7.05 2.52
CA VAL A 63 -16.99 7.60 2.01
C VAL A 63 -16.95 7.75 0.49
N LEU A 64 -15.86 8.33 -0.04
CA LEU A 64 -15.67 8.53 -1.48
C LEU A 64 -15.56 7.20 -2.23
N LEU A 65 -14.86 6.22 -1.66
CA LEU A 65 -14.78 4.87 -2.21
C LEU A 65 -16.13 4.16 -2.20
N GLY A 66 -16.89 4.25 -1.10
CA GLY A 66 -18.23 3.66 -1.01
C GLY A 66 -19.15 4.17 -2.11
N ARG A 67 -19.14 5.49 -2.36
CA ARG A 67 -19.89 6.11 -3.46
C ARG A 67 -19.39 5.67 -4.83
N SER A 68 -18.07 5.61 -5.03
CA SER A 68 -17.46 5.23 -6.31
C SER A 68 -17.69 3.76 -6.66
N LEU A 69 -17.86 2.89 -5.67
CA LEU A 69 -18.07 1.45 -5.82
C LEU A 69 -19.55 1.04 -5.83
N LYS A 70 -20.48 2.00 -5.76
CA LYS A 70 -21.93 1.71 -5.80
C LYS A 70 -22.29 0.88 -7.03
N GLY A 71 -22.92 -0.27 -6.80
CA GLY A 71 -23.26 -1.24 -7.85
C GLY A 71 -22.09 -2.09 -8.36
N ARG A 72 -20.86 -1.85 -7.90
CA ARG A 72 -19.64 -2.56 -8.33
C ARG A 72 -18.94 -3.33 -7.19
N ARG A 73 -19.52 -3.40 -5.99
CA ARG A 73 -18.90 -4.04 -4.80
C ARG A 73 -18.33 -5.42 -5.08
N ARG A 74 -19.04 -6.23 -5.87
CA ARG A 74 -18.63 -7.61 -6.21
C ARG A 74 -17.48 -7.69 -7.22
N GLN A 75 -17.12 -6.60 -7.85
CA GLN A 75 -16.01 -6.54 -8.80
C GLN A 75 -14.66 -6.23 -8.12
N VAL A 76 -14.69 -5.89 -6.82
CA VAL A 76 -13.54 -5.37 -6.10
C VAL A 76 -13.34 -6.11 -4.78
N LEU A 77 -12.09 -6.46 -4.50
CA LEU A 77 -11.64 -6.89 -3.17
C LEU A 77 -11.32 -5.61 -2.37
N LEU A 78 -12.00 -5.44 -1.24
CA LEU A 78 -11.94 -4.22 -0.46
C LEU A 78 -11.21 -4.45 0.85
N ALA A 79 -10.14 -3.69 1.06
CA ALA A 79 -9.35 -3.72 2.28
C ALA A 79 -9.50 -2.42 3.08
N SER A 80 -9.64 -2.53 4.40
CA SER A 80 -9.53 -1.41 5.33
C SER A 80 -8.71 -1.81 6.57
N LYS A 81 -8.59 -0.90 7.52
CA LYS A 81 -7.70 -1.05 8.66
C LYS A 81 -8.34 -0.60 9.97
N CYS A 82 -7.75 -1.02 11.12
CA CYS A 82 -8.14 -0.58 12.46
C CYS A 82 -6.93 -0.18 13.30
N GLY A 83 -7.22 0.43 14.45
CA GLY A 83 -6.26 0.68 15.51
C GLY A 83 -5.61 2.05 15.50
N LEU A 84 -5.90 2.92 14.52
CA LEU A 84 -5.46 4.31 14.55
C LEU A 84 -6.63 5.26 14.77
N ILE A 85 -6.47 6.20 15.70
CA ILE A 85 -7.46 7.21 16.04
C ILE A 85 -6.84 8.59 15.83
N LYS A 86 -7.57 9.46 15.11
CA LYS A 86 -7.18 10.87 14.99
C LYS A 86 -7.67 11.64 16.22
N ASN A 87 -6.71 12.21 16.95
CA ASN A 87 -6.97 13.04 18.13
C ASN A 87 -6.39 14.44 17.90
N GLY A 88 -7.19 15.32 17.32
CA GLY A 88 -6.73 16.65 16.89
C GLY A 88 -5.61 16.56 15.84
N SER A 89 -4.42 17.05 16.20
CA SER A 89 -3.21 16.98 15.35
C SER A 89 -2.36 15.71 15.55
N TRP A 90 -2.75 14.84 16.49
CA TRP A 90 -2.03 13.61 16.82
C TRP A 90 -2.75 12.38 16.30
N THR A 91 -2.01 11.30 16.18
CA THR A 91 -2.57 9.97 15.90
C THR A 91 -2.26 9.07 17.08
N ASP A 92 -3.29 8.57 17.74
CA ASP A 92 -3.19 7.62 18.84
C ASP A 92 -3.39 6.19 18.32
N HIS A 93 -2.86 5.22 19.07
CA HIS A 93 -3.07 3.80 18.84
C HIS A 93 -4.08 3.27 19.85
N ASP A 94 -5.08 2.51 19.38
CA ASP A 94 -6.07 1.85 20.23
C ASP A 94 -6.58 0.58 19.54
N LEU A 95 -6.02 -0.55 19.95
CA LEU A 95 -6.43 -1.90 19.53
C LEU A 95 -7.40 -2.56 20.52
N SER A 96 -8.08 -1.79 21.37
CA SER A 96 -9.14 -2.35 22.22
C SER A 96 -10.24 -2.98 21.38
N PRO A 97 -10.86 -4.09 21.86
CA PRO A 97 -11.98 -4.72 21.18
C PRO A 97 -13.09 -3.75 20.79
N GLN A 98 -13.42 -2.83 21.68
CA GLN A 98 -14.46 -1.81 21.46
C GLN A 98 -14.11 -0.89 20.28
N THR A 99 -12.86 -0.47 20.19
CA THR A 99 -12.40 0.41 19.10
C THR A 99 -12.33 -0.35 17.77
N ILE A 100 -11.82 -1.58 17.74
CA ILE A 100 -11.79 -2.41 16.53
C ILE A 100 -13.20 -2.61 15.98
N ILE A 101 -14.17 -3.00 16.82
CA ILE A 101 -15.57 -3.22 16.43
C ILE A 101 -16.18 -1.92 15.92
N ARG A 102 -16.06 -0.81 16.67
CA ARG A 102 -16.60 0.49 16.30
C ARG A 102 -16.04 1.00 14.96
N GLN A 103 -14.72 0.82 14.73
CA GLN A 103 -14.09 1.23 13.49
C GLN A 103 -14.56 0.38 12.31
N LEU A 104 -14.71 -0.94 12.49
CA LEU A 104 -15.25 -1.80 11.43
C LEU A 104 -16.68 -1.40 11.05
N GLU A 105 -17.58 -1.24 12.02
CA GLU A 105 -18.96 -0.85 11.74
C GLU A 105 -19.04 0.49 11.00
N LYS A 106 -18.21 1.45 11.41
CA LYS A 106 -18.11 2.73 10.72
C LYS A 106 -17.57 2.56 9.29
N SER A 107 -16.54 1.75 9.10
CA SER A 107 -15.97 1.47 7.78
C SER A 107 -16.99 0.82 6.85
N LEU A 108 -17.74 -0.18 7.35
CA LEU A 108 -18.79 -0.85 6.57
C LEU A 108 -19.88 0.15 6.14
N ALA A 109 -20.31 1.03 7.05
CA ALA A 109 -21.28 2.07 6.74
C ALA A 109 -20.76 3.09 5.71
N CYS A 110 -19.53 3.59 5.88
CA CYS A 110 -18.90 4.54 4.94
C CYS A 110 -18.69 3.92 3.55
N LEU A 111 -18.24 2.67 3.49
CA LEU A 111 -17.97 1.93 2.27
C LEU A 111 -19.23 1.34 1.62
N GLN A 112 -20.41 1.46 2.27
CA GLN A 112 -21.71 0.96 1.82
C GLN A 112 -21.67 -0.54 1.48
N THR A 113 -21.13 -1.35 2.40
CA THR A 113 -20.96 -2.79 2.25
C THR A 113 -21.18 -3.53 3.56
N ASP A 114 -21.55 -4.80 3.49
CA ASP A 114 -21.79 -5.64 4.66
C ASP A 114 -20.52 -6.38 5.12
N TYR A 115 -19.47 -6.40 4.30
CA TYR A 115 -18.22 -7.09 4.61
C TYR A 115 -17.00 -6.45 3.95
N LEU A 116 -15.83 -6.70 4.55
CA LEU A 116 -14.51 -6.42 3.96
C LEU A 116 -13.84 -7.73 3.56
N ASP A 117 -13.10 -7.70 2.44
CA ASP A 117 -12.33 -8.87 2.00
C ASP A 117 -11.05 -9.04 2.83
N LEU A 118 -10.43 -7.93 3.24
CA LEU A 118 -9.25 -7.91 4.10
C LEU A 118 -9.38 -6.80 5.15
N TYR A 119 -9.26 -7.14 6.43
CA TYR A 119 -9.23 -6.14 7.51
C TYR A 119 -7.93 -6.25 8.27
N GLN A 120 -7.26 -5.12 8.49
CA GLN A 120 -5.86 -5.11 8.88
C GLN A 120 -5.62 -4.31 10.16
N ILE A 121 -4.81 -4.83 11.08
CA ILE A 121 -4.21 -4.00 12.14
C ILE A 121 -3.26 -3.01 11.46
N HIS A 122 -3.50 -1.70 11.62
CA HIS A 122 -2.72 -0.65 10.92
C HIS A 122 -1.32 -0.49 11.53
N TYR A 123 -1.25 -0.45 12.85
CA TYR A 123 -0.03 -0.44 13.67
C TYR A 123 -0.29 -1.16 14.98
N LEU A 124 0.77 -1.70 15.59
CA LEU A 124 0.70 -2.23 16.93
C LEU A 124 0.34 -1.13 17.94
N ASP A 125 -0.41 -1.50 18.96
CA ASP A 125 -0.65 -0.67 20.14
C ASP A 125 0.16 -1.24 21.31
N PRO A 126 1.12 -0.49 21.86
CA PRO A 126 1.95 -0.99 22.97
C PRO A 126 1.16 -1.19 24.27
N LYS A 127 -0.08 -0.69 24.36
CA LYS A 127 -0.92 -0.77 25.57
C LYS A 127 -1.87 -1.97 25.54
N ILE A 128 -2.16 -2.50 24.36
CA ILE A 128 -3.14 -3.59 24.18
C ILE A 128 -2.41 -4.84 23.70
N PRO A 129 -2.54 -6.00 24.37
CA PRO A 129 -1.96 -7.25 23.90
C PRO A 129 -2.44 -7.57 22.49
N LEU A 130 -1.51 -7.88 21.57
CA LEU A 130 -1.80 -8.23 20.19
C LEU A 130 -2.80 -9.39 20.09
N GLU A 131 -2.70 -10.37 20.99
CA GLU A 131 -3.59 -11.51 21.06
C GLU A 131 -5.07 -11.10 21.22
N SER A 132 -5.36 -10.16 22.13
CA SER A 132 -6.72 -9.65 22.33
C SER A 132 -7.29 -8.96 21.06
N ALA A 133 -6.44 -8.25 20.33
CA ALA A 133 -6.84 -7.63 19.06
C ALA A 133 -7.14 -8.71 17.99
N LEU A 134 -6.28 -9.73 17.87
CA LEU A 134 -6.44 -10.80 16.89
C LEU A 134 -7.63 -11.71 17.21
N GLU A 135 -7.89 -12.01 18.49
CA GLU A 135 -9.12 -12.69 18.91
C GLU A 135 -10.38 -11.92 18.53
N THR A 136 -10.34 -10.59 18.69
CA THR A 136 -11.47 -9.74 18.27
C THR A 136 -11.70 -9.81 16.77
N LEU A 137 -10.63 -9.73 15.97
CA LEU A 137 -10.72 -9.87 14.52
C LEU A 137 -11.22 -11.26 14.10
N THR A 138 -10.82 -12.33 14.80
CA THR A 138 -11.29 -13.69 14.54
C THR A 138 -12.82 -13.78 14.76
N LYS A 139 -13.34 -13.22 15.84
CA LYS A 139 -14.79 -13.15 16.08
C LYS A 139 -15.54 -12.38 14.99
N LEU A 140 -14.97 -11.29 14.48
CA LEU A 140 -15.55 -10.53 13.36
C LEU A 140 -15.50 -11.30 12.05
N GLN A 141 -14.50 -12.16 11.86
CA GLN A 141 -14.40 -13.08 10.73
C GLN A 141 -15.48 -14.19 10.83
N GLU A 142 -15.67 -14.78 12.00
CA GLU A 142 -16.73 -15.77 12.25
C GLU A 142 -18.13 -15.18 12.02
N GLN A 143 -18.33 -13.89 12.29
CA GLN A 143 -19.57 -13.15 12.00
C GLN A 143 -19.74 -12.83 10.50
N GLY A 144 -18.77 -13.13 9.66
CA GLY A 144 -18.80 -12.84 8.22
C GLY A 144 -18.59 -11.36 7.86
N LYS A 145 -18.26 -10.49 8.82
CA LYS A 145 -18.02 -9.06 8.58
C LYS A 145 -16.68 -8.78 7.91
N ILE A 146 -15.70 -9.66 8.09
CA ILE A 146 -14.43 -9.66 7.41
C ILE A 146 -14.12 -11.07 6.89
N ARG A 147 -13.49 -11.18 5.71
CA ARG A 147 -13.13 -12.48 5.15
C ARG A 147 -11.76 -12.95 5.62
N TYR A 148 -10.79 -12.05 5.67
CA TYR A 148 -9.42 -12.34 6.03
C TYR A 148 -8.82 -11.25 6.92
N ILE A 149 -7.89 -11.69 7.78
CA ILE A 149 -7.16 -10.83 8.71
C ILE A 149 -5.77 -10.57 8.15
N GLY A 150 -5.36 -9.30 8.14
CA GLY A 150 -4.01 -8.87 7.81
C GLY A 150 -3.41 -7.97 8.88
N VAL A 151 -2.14 -7.65 8.71
CA VAL A 151 -1.42 -6.72 9.58
C VAL A 151 -0.57 -5.76 8.77
N CYS A 152 -0.30 -4.56 9.31
CA CYS A 152 0.55 -3.56 8.67
C CYS A 152 1.67 -3.15 9.61
N ASN A 153 2.84 -2.84 9.05
CA ASN A 153 3.98 -2.29 9.78
C ASN A 153 4.52 -3.20 10.90
N PHE A 154 4.39 -4.52 10.73
CA PHE A 154 4.92 -5.50 11.65
C PHE A 154 6.38 -5.80 11.35
N SER A 155 7.19 -5.98 12.40
CA SER A 155 8.52 -6.57 12.29
C SER A 155 8.42 -8.09 12.04
N ALA A 156 9.55 -8.72 11.74
CA ALA A 156 9.60 -10.17 11.59
C ALA A 156 9.22 -10.91 12.88
N ASP A 157 9.59 -10.36 14.03
CA ASP A 157 9.32 -10.98 15.33
C ASP A 157 7.85 -10.82 15.73
N ASP A 158 7.26 -9.64 15.54
CA ASP A 158 5.82 -9.42 15.72
C ASP A 158 5.01 -10.36 14.83
N LEU A 159 5.44 -10.53 13.58
CA LEU A 159 4.75 -11.38 12.61
C LEU A 159 4.85 -12.87 13.02
N ARG A 160 6.01 -13.36 13.47
CA ARG A 160 6.14 -14.73 14.01
C ARG A 160 5.26 -14.98 15.21
N GLN A 161 5.23 -14.02 16.15
CA GLN A 161 4.38 -14.11 17.33
C GLN A 161 2.90 -14.21 16.94
N ALA A 162 2.44 -13.39 16.00
CA ALA A 162 1.06 -13.41 15.54
C ALA A 162 0.72 -14.71 14.80
N CYS A 163 1.55 -15.15 13.85
CA CYS A 163 1.32 -16.33 13.02
C CYS A 163 1.32 -17.63 13.80
N GLY A 164 2.07 -17.71 14.89
CA GLY A 164 2.09 -18.87 15.77
C GLY A 164 0.75 -19.20 16.42
N LYS A 165 -0.18 -18.23 16.44
CA LYS A 165 -1.49 -18.35 17.11
C LYS A 165 -2.68 -18.08 16.17
N PHE A 166 -2.51 -17.26 15.14
CA PHE A 166 -3.59 -16.76 14.30
C PHE A 166 -3.27 -16.89 12.81
N PRO A 167 -4.23 -17.30 11.97
CA PRO A 167 -4.04 -17.41 10.52
C PRO A 167 -4.08 -16.03 9.87
N LEU A 168 -2.93 -15.40 9.67
CA LEU A 168 -2.84 -14.17 8.94
C LEU A 168 -2.80 -14.39 7.43
N ALA A 169 -3.53 -13.56 6.69
CA ALA A 169 -3.54 -13.56 5.23
C ALA A 169 -2.38 -12.77 4.63
N SER A 170 -2.05 -11.63 5.24
CA SER A 170 -1.08 -10.68 4.69
C SER A 170 -0.34 -9.87 5.75
N VAL A 171 0.85 -9.42 5.36
CA VAL A 171 1.52 -8.28 5.97
C VAL A 171 1.69 -7.17 4.94
N GLN A 172 1.35 -5.94 5.32
CA GLN A 172 1.47 -4.75 4.48
C GLN A 172 2.53 -3.81 5.08
N ASN A 173 3.72 -3.73 4.49
CA ASN A 173 4.82 -2.88 4.94
C ASN A 173 5.29 -1.92 3.85
N GLU A 174 5.94 -0.82 4.26
CA GLU A 174 6.60 0.07 3.33
C GLU A 174 7.67 -0.69 2.54
N TYR A 175 7.61 -0.57 1.20
CA TYR A 175 8.54 -1.25 0.33
C TYR A 175 8.81 -0.48 -0.96
N SER A 176 10.03 -0.02 -1.10
CA SER A 176 10.48 0.78 -2.24
C SER A 176 11.98 0.65 -2.46
N LEU A 177 12.45 1.09 -3.61
CA LEU A 177 13.89 1.20 -3.92
C LEU A 177 14.67 2.09 -2.94
N LEU A 178 14.01 3.04 -2.27
CA LEU A 178 14.64 3.89 -1.26
C LEU A 178 14.62 3.26 0.14
N HIS A 179 13.71 2.33 0.40
CA HIS A 179 13.54 1.67 1.70
C HIS A 179 13.31 0.16 1.54
N PRO A 180 14.25 -0.58 0.92
CA PRO A 180 14.04 -2.00 0.62
C PRO A 180 14.01 -2.89 1.87
N GLN A 181 14.73 -2.51 2.92
CA GLN A 181 14.87 -3.34 4.13
C GLN A 181 13.56 -3.49 4.93
N LYS A 182 12.67 -2.50 4.88
CA LYS A 182 11.38 -2.57 5.57
C LYS A 182 10.48 -3.71 5.07
N GLY A 183 10.58 -4.07 3.79
CA GLY A 183 9.89 -5.24 3.26
C GLY A 183 10.74 -6.50 3.33
N LYS A 184 12.01 -6.42 2.91
CA LYS A 184 12.92 -7.60 2.88
C LYS A 184 13.03 -8.29 4.25
N SER A 185 12.96 -7.54 5.35
CA SER A 185 13.04 -8.06 6.72
C SER A 185 11.97 -9.10 7.08
N VAL A 186 10.80 -9.05 6.44
CA VAL A 186 9.67 -9.97 6.74
C VAL A 186 9.49 -11.07 5.71
N PHE A 187 10.22 -11.08 4.59
CA PHE A 187 10.01 -12.05 3.51
C PHE A 187 10.26 -13.50 3.92
N SER A 188 11.22 -13.76 4.81
CA SER A 188 11.47 -15.12 5.31
C SER A 188 10.25 -15.64 6.06
N VAL A 189 9.66 -14.81 6.93
CA VAL A 189 8.46 -15.15 7.70
C VAL A 189 7.25 -15.32 6.77
N CYS A 190 7.10 -14.46 5.76
CA CYS A 190 6.04 -14.60 4.77
C CYS A 190 6.10 -15.95 4.05
N ARG A 191 7.30 -16.40 3.66
CA ARG A 191 7.48 -17.72 3.01
C ARG A 191 7.22 -18.87 3.98
N GLU A 192 7.74 -18.79 5.19
CA GLU A 192 7.59 -19.82 6.23
C GLU A 192 6.11 -20.08 6.54
N TRP A 193 5.34 -19.01 6.73
CA TRP A 193 3.93 -19.10 7.14
C TRP A 193 2.94 -19.04 5.98
N GLY A 194 3.41 -18.82 4.76
CA GLY A 194 2.56 -18.70 3.56
C GLY A 194 1.67 -17.46 3.60
N ILE A 195 2.21 -16.32 4.03
CA ILE A 195 1.52 -15.03 4.13
C ILE A 195 1.83 -14.20 2.89
N GLY A 196 0.85 -13.48 2.35
CA GLY A 196 1.06 -12.55 1.27
C GLY A 196 1.77 -11.26 1.75
N PHE A 197 2.74 -10.79 0.99
CA PHE A 197 3.37 -9.49 1.25
C PHE A 197 2.79 -8.41 0.34
N ILE A 198 2.27 -7.34 0.93
CA ILE A 198 1.75 -6.17 0.23
C ILE A 198 2.72 -5.01 0.46
N GLY A 199 3.30 -4.48 -0.63
CA GLY A 199 4.16 -3.31 -0.56
C GLY A 199 3.38 -2.01 -0.67
N TYR A 200 3.53 -1.08 0.28
CA TYR A 200 3.03 0.27 0.14
C TYR A 200 4.17 1.30 0.07
N GLY A 201 3.87 2.53 -0.30
CA GLY A 201 4.88 3.59 -0.42
C GLY A 201 5.90 3.35 -1.55
N THR A 202 5.60 2.47 -2.49
CA THR A 202 6.50 2.00 -3.54
C THR A 202 7.06 3.14 -4.42
N LEU A 203 6.33 4.23 -4.58
CA LEU A 203 6.80 5.45 -5.27
C LEU A 203 7.37 6.51 -4.32
N CYS A 204 7.47 6.25 -3.01
CA CYS A 204 7.92 7.22 -1.99
C CYS A 204 7.25 8.59 -2.15
N GLY A 205 5.90 8.63 -2.11
CA GLY A 205 5.14 9.86 -2.31
C GLY A 205 5.25 10.44 -3.71
N GLY A 206 5.79 9.70 -4.66
CA GLY A 206 5.92 10.06 -6.07
C GLY A 206 7.32 10.51 -6.50
N ILE A 207 8.36 10.46 -5.64
CA ILE A 207 9.73 10.83 -6.06
C ILE A 207 10.26 9.85 -7.12
N LEU A 208 9.99 8.55 -6.97
CA LEU A 208 10.42 7.52 -7.92
C LEU A 208 9.70 7.55 -9.27
N SER A 209 8.67 8.41 -9.43
CA SER A 209 8.12 8.72 -10.76
C SER A 209 9.03 9.64 -11.59
N GLY A 210 10.09 10.17 -10.99
CA GLY A 210 11.07 11.02 -11.67
C GLY A 210 10.59 12.43 -12.03
N LYS A 211 9.41 12.87 -11.56
CA LYS A 211 8.81 14.17 -11.89
C LYS A 211 9.47 15.37 -11.23
N TYR A 212 10.20 15.16 -10.13
CA TYR A 212 10.82 16.25 -9.39
C TYR A 212 12.27 16.47 -9.86
N LYS A 213 12.53 17.61 -10.50
CA LYS A 213 13.87 18.03 -10.94
C LYS A 213 14.68 18.71 -9.83
N LYS A 214 13.98 19.25 -8.81
CA LYS A 214 14.53 19.87 -7.60
C LYS A 214 13.63 19.55 -6.42
N ALA A 215 14.15 19.67 -5.21
CA ALA A 215 13.37 19.44 -3.99
C ALA A 215 12.08 20.28 -4.01
N PRO A 216 10.90 19.65 -3.94
CA PRO A 216 9.64 20.36 -4.00
C PRO A 216 9.38 21.09 -2.68
N ASN A 217 8.73 22.25 -2.76
CA ASN A 217 8.22 22.95 -1.59
C ASN A 217 6.73 22.59 -1.43
N PHE A 218 6.44 21.59 -0.62
CA PHE A 218 5.06 21.20 -0.31
C PHE A 218 4.42 22.15 0.71
N ARG A 219 3.08 22.24 0.70
CA ARG A 219 2.35 22.91 1.78
C ARG A 219 2.79 22.34 3.15
N ARG A 220 2.79 23.19 4.19
CA ARG A 220 3.24 22.80 5.54
C ARG A 220 2.57 21.51 6.04
N ALA A 221 1.28 21.33 5.79
CA ALA A 221 0.50 20.17 6.24
C ALA A 221 0.54 18.96 5.29
N ASP A 222 1.25 19.05 4.16
CA ASP A 222 1.33 17.94 3.20
C ASP A 222 2.00 16.71 3.81
N ALA A 223 1.36 15.55 3.68
CA ALA A 223 1.82 14.29 4.25
C ALA A 223 3.26 13.93 3.85
N ARG A 224 3.69 14.30 2.65
CA ARG A 224 5.04 14.04 2.16
C ARG A 224 6.13 14.70 2.98
N ASN A 225 5.81 15.81 3.66
CA ASN A 225 6.75 16.47 4.58
C ASN A 225 7.07 15.62 5.82
N TYR A 226 6.17 14.75 6.22
CA TYR A 226 6.28 13.98 7.47
C TYR A 226 6.68 12.54 7.22
N PHE A 227 6.11 11.93 6.18
CA PHE A 227 6.31 10.51 5.90
C PHE A 227 7.55 10.21 5.04
N TYR A 228 8.03 11.19 4.22
CA TYR A 228 9.10 10.93 3.26
C TYR A 228 10.27 11.92 3.43
N LYS A 229 11.26 11.50 4.23
CA LYS A 229 12.47 12.31 4.47
C LYS A 229 13.29 12.60 3.20
N CYS A 230 13.13 11.76 2.18
CA CYS A 230 13.82 11.89 0.87
C CYS A 230 13.50 13.15 0.08
N TYR A 231 12.58 14.00 0.54
CA TYR A 231 12.28 15.28 -0.10
C TYR A 231 13.09 16.47 0.43
N ARG A 232 14.00 16.27 1.39
CA ARG A 232 14.69 17.37 2.09
C ARG A 232 16.20 17.30 1.96
N GLY A 233 16.82 18.47 1.64
CA GLY A 233 18.26 18.68 1.69
C GLY A 233 19.08 17.54 1.06
N PRO A 234 20.14 17.07 1.72
CA PRO A 234 21.03 16.03 1.18
C PRO A 234 20.29 14.70 0.88
N ALA A 235 19.21 14.39 1.61
CA ALA A 235 18.45 13.18 1.35
C ALA A 235 17.72 13.20 0.00
N PHE A 236 17.37 14.38 -0.50
CA PHE A 236 16.81 14.52 -1.85
C PHE A 236 17.87 14.22 -2.93
N GLU A 237 19.09 14.69 -2.74
CA GLU A 237 20.19 14.42 -3.68
C GLU A 237 20.52 12.93 -3.71
N GLU A 238 20.57 12.28 -2.55
CA GLU A 238 20.81 10.85 -2.45
C GLU A 238 19.68 10.05 -3.13
N ALA A 239 18.42 10.39 -2.85
CA ALA A 239 17.28 9.76 -3.50
C ALA A 239 17.31 9.94 -5.03
N ASN A 240 17.79 11.08 -5.53
CA ASN A 240 17.91 11.33 -6.97
C ASN A 240 18.92 10.40 -7.67
N LYS A 241 19.91 9.86 -6.99
CA LYS A 241 20.78 8.82 -7.57
C LYS A 241 19.96 7.58 -7.94
N THR A 242 19.06 7.15 -7.06
CA THR A 242 18.13 6.05 -7.36
C THR A 242 17.12 6.44 -8.44
N VAL A 243 16.58 7.66 -8.38
CA VAL A 243 15.68 8.16 -9.43
C VAL A 243 16.35 8.15 -10.81
N LEU A 244 17.64 8.50 -10.90
CA LEU A 244 18.37 8.44 -12.16
C LEU A 244 18.49 6.99 -12.68
N ARG A 245 18.82 6.03 -11.80
CA ARG A 245 18.84 4.61 -12.19
C ARG A 245 17.48 4.14 -12.71
N VAL A 246 16.40 4.51 -12.01
CA VAL A 246 15.03 4.20 -12.44
C VAL A 246 14.71 4.81 -13.80
N LYS A 247 15.13 6.06 -14.05
CA LYS A 247 14.91 6.73 -15.35
C LYS A 247 15.69 6.06 -16.48
N ASN A 248 16.92 5.63 -16.24
CA ASN A 248 17.72 4.94 -17.25
C ASN A 248 17.07 3.63 -17.69
N VAL A 249 16.65 2.81 -16.72
CA VAL A 249 15.92 1.56 -17.02
C VAL A 249 14.57 1.84 -17.68
N ALA A 250 13.86 2.88 -17.25
CA ALA A 250 12.60 3.30 -17.84
C ALA A 250 12.74 3.72 -19.30
N GLN A 251 13.80 4.45 -19.63
CA GLN A 251 14.14 4.84 -21.00
C GLN A 251 14.49 3.63 -21.86
N GLU A 252 15.30 2.71 -21.33
CA GLU A 252 15.67 1.45 -22.01
C GLU A 252 14.43 0.61 -22.37
N LEU A 253 13.46 0.53 -21.45
CA LEU A 253 12.25 -0.28 -21.62
C LEU A 253 11.09 0.47 -22.29
N GLY A 254 11.20 1.77 -22.53
CA GLY A 254 10.12 2.60 -23.10
C GLY A 254 8.89 2.75 -22.21
N VAL A 255 9.08 2.73 -20.87
CA VAL A 255 7.98 2.81 -19.89
C VAL A 255 8.15 3.97 -18.90
N PRO A 256 7.09 4.42 -18.21
CA PRO A 256 7.24 5.44 -17.18
C PRO A 256 8.13 4.98 -16.01
N PRO A 257 8.94 5.87 -15.40
CA PRO A 257 9.80 5.52 -14.27
C PRO A 257 9.05 4.90 -13.08
N GLY A 258 7.82 5.35 -12.80
CA GLY A 258 6.99 4.76 -11.75
C GLY A 258 6.62 3.29 -12.01
N ALA A 259 6.49 2.90 -13.27
CA ALA A 259 6.25 1.50 -13.65
C ALA A 259 7.46 0.61 -13.33
N VAL A 260 8.68 1.12 -13.57
CA VAL A 260 9.92 0.40 -13.21
C VAL A 260 10.03 0.21 -11.69
N ALA A 261 9.76 1.26 -10.91
CA ALA A 261 9.80 1.17 -9.45
C ALA A 261 8.77 0.16 -8.90
N ALA A 262 7.58 0.10 -9.48
CA ALA A 262 6.56 -0.87 -9.13
C ALA A 262 6.95 -2.31 -9.56
N ALA A 263 7.46 -2.47 -10.78
CA ALA A 263 7.95 -3.75 -11.28
C ALA A 263 9.09 -4.32 -10.43
N TRP A 264 10.00 -3.47 -9.95
CA TRP A 264 11.06 -3.88 -9.04
C TRP A 264 10.47 -4.49 -7.76
N ALA A 265 9.51 -3.84 -7.12
CA ALA A 265 8.91 -4.35 -5.90
C ALA A 265 8.21 -5.70 -6.09
N LEU A 266 7.54 -5.88 -7.24
CA LEU A 266 6.91 -7.16 -7.60
C LEU A 266 7.96 -8.25 -7.87
N ALA A 267 9.00 -7.93 -8.63
CA ALA A 267 10.06 -8.87 -8.98
C ALA A 267 10.88 -9.34 -7.77
N THR A 268 10.95 -8.50 -6.72
CA THR A 268 11.77 -8.76 -5.54
C THR A 268 11.00 -9.32 -4.35
N GLY A 269 9.70 -9.63 -4.50
CA GLY A 269 8.98 -10.44 -3.51
C GLY A 269 7.60 -9.93 -3.08
N ALA A 270 7.12 -8.79 -3.58
CA ALA A 270 5.77 -8.37 -3.26
C ALA A 270 4.72 -9.21 -4.01
N THR A 271 3.70 -9.68 -3.28
CA THR A 271 2.51 -10.31 -3.87
C THR A 271 1.71 -9.27 -4.67
N SER A 272 1.59 -8.08 -4.11
CA SER A 272 0.96 -6.94 -4.76
C SER A 272 1.56 -5.64 -4.20
N VAL A 273 1.47 -4.54 -4.96
CA VAL A 273 1.91 -3.22 -4.53
C VAL A 273 0.77 -2.22 -4.56
N LEU A 274 0.68 -1.39 -3.51
CA LEU A 274 -0.29 -0.32 -3.41
C LEU A 274 0.26 0.96 -4.03
N LEU A 275 -0.42 1.45 -5.03
CA LEU A 275 -0.09 2.70 -5.69
C LEU A 275 -1.26 3.69 -5.55
N GLY A 276 -0.95 4.85 -5.00
CA GLY A 276 -1.89 5.96 -4.95
C GLY A 276 -2.03 6.62 -6.32
N ALA A 277 -3.26 6.99 -6.65
CA ALA A 277 -3.58 7.81 -7.83
C ALA A 277 -4.69 8.80 -7.46
N ARG A 278 -4.67 9.98 -8.03
CA ARG A 278 -5.70 11.03 -7.86
C ARG A 278 -6.40 11.35 -9.18
N LYS A 279 -5.92 10.78 -10.28
CA LYS A 279 -6.45 10.97 -11.62
C LYS A 279 -6.32 9.68 -12.44
N PRO A 280 -7.24 9.42 -13.37
CA PRO A 280 -7.24 8.22 -14.22
C PRO A 280 -5.91 7.97 -14.93
N GLU A 281 -5.25 9.04 -15.39
CA GLU A 281 -3.98 8.94 -16.11
C GLU A 281 -2.87 8.32 -15.26
N GLN A 282 -2.82 8.66 -13.97
CA GLN A 282 -1.86 8.06 -13.05
C GLN A 282 -2.09 6.55 -12.87
N VAL A 283 -3.35 6.11 -12.88
CA VAL A 283 -3.70 4.68 -12.87
C VAL A 283 -3.15 4.00 -14.11
N ARG A 284 -3.44 4.54 -15.31
CA ARG A 284 -2.97 3.97 -16.58
C ARG A 284 -1.45 3.87 -16.66
N GLN A 285 -0.74 4.86 -16.13
CA GLN A 285 0.72 4.81 -16.05
C GLN A 285 1.21 3.79 -15.03
N ASN A 286 0.58 3.71 -13.85
CA ASN A 286 0.99 2.81 -12.79
C ASN A 286 0.85 1.33 -13.20
N VAL A 287 -0.25 0.97 -13.86
CA VAL A 287 -0.54 -0.45 -14.21
C VAL A 287 0.46 -1.05 -15.19
N LEU A 288 1.19 -0.23 -15.94
CA LEU A 288 2.24 -0.70 -16.84
C LEU A 288 3.33 -1.49 -16.09
N GLY A 289 3.59 -1.14 -14.84
CA GLY A 289 4.57 -1.86 -14.01
C GLY A 289 4.19 -3.32 -13.71
N ALA A 290 2.92 -3.71 -13.84
CA ALA A 290 2.50 -5.12 -13.68
C ALA A 290 2.97 -6.03 -14.85
N GLU A 291 3.36 -5.43 -15.97
CA GLU A 291 3.75 -6.13 -17.19
C GLU A 291 5.24 -6.01 -17.49
N VAL A 292 5.92 -5.06 -16.84
CA VAL A 292 7.36 -4.88 -16.96
C VAL A 292 8.11 -6.09 -16.39
N LEU A 293 8.99 -6.66 -17.19
CA LEU A 293 9.91 -7.73 -16.79
C LEU A 293 11.30 -7.14 -16.67
N LEU A 294 11.84 -7.11 -15.45
CA LEU A 294 13.20 -6.65 -15.19
C LEU A 294 14.18 -7.83 -15.26
N SER A 295 15.29 -7.67 -15.98
CA SER A 295 16.39 -8.64 -15.98
C SER A 295 17.11 -8.61 -14.63
N ALA A 296 17.84 -9.68 -14.30
CA ALA A 296 18.68 -9.74 -13.10
C ALA A 296 19.69 -8.58 -13.05
N GLN A 297 20.24 -8.18 -14.20
CA GLN A 297 21.16 -7.07 -14.33
C GLN A 297 20.49 -5.72 -14.01
N GLN A 298 19.27 -5.50 -14.51
CA GLN A 298 18.49 -4.30 -14.20
C GLN A 298 18.11 -4.23 -12.73
N LEU A 299 17.77 -5.36 -12.09
CA LEU A 299 17.48 -5.43 -10.66
C LEU A 299 18.69 -5.01 -9.82
N LEU A 300 19.87 -5.57 -10.09
CA LEU A 300 21.13 -5.18 -9.41
C LEU A 300 21.45 -3.70 -9.63
N TYR A 301 21.34 -3.21 -10.86
CA TYR A 301 21.56 -1.80 -11.17
C TYR A 301 20.62 -0.87 -10.40
N LEU A 302 19.34 -1.22 -10.33
CA LEU A 302 18.34 -0.43 -9.60
C LEU A 302 18.64 -0.39 -8.10
N GLU A 303 19.13 -1.48 -7.51
CA GLU A 303 19.53 -1.56 -6.09
C GLU A 303 20.86 -0.84 -5.80
N GLY A 304 21.57 -0.40 -6.81
CA GLY A 304 22.84 0.32 -6.65
C GLY A 304 24.05 -0.59 -6.51
N GLU A 305 23.90 -1.87 -6.76
CA GLU A 305 25.00 -2.80 -6.84
C GLU A 305 25.69 -2.63 -8.20
N THR A 306 27.00 -2.33 -8.18
CA THR A 306 27.80 -2.18 -9.38
C THR A 306 27.99 -3.55 -10.05
N CYS A 307 27.26 -3.80 -11.11
CA CYS A 307 27.62 -4.87 -12.03
C CYS A 307 28.80 -4.37 -12.88
N THR A 308 29.98 -4.94 -12.67
CA THR A 308 31.21 -4.62 -13.41
C THR A 308 31.12 -4.89 -14.94
N CYS A 309 29.98 -5.39 -15.42
CA CYS A 309 29.73 -5.74 -16.82
C CYS A 309 29.05 -4.64 -17.65
N LEU A 310 28.67 -3.49 -17.09
CA LEU A 310 27.98 -2.42 -17.82
C LEU A 310 28.87 -1.26 -18.29
N MET A 311 30.20 -1.38 -18.13
CA MET A 311 31.15 -0.44 -18.74
C MET A 311 31.79 -1.08 -19.97
N LYS A 312 31.04 -1.20 -21.06
CA LYS A 312 31.59 -1.34 -22.42
C LYS A 312 30.68 -0.58 -23.40
#